data_6f20b8042e96f0218fc050161912dc91
#
_entry.id   6f20b8042e96f0218fc050161912dc91
#
_cell.length_a   1.000
_cell.length_b   1.000
_cell.length_c   1.000
_cell.angle_alpha   90.00
_cell.angle_beta   90.00
_cell.angle_gamma   90.00
#
_symmetry.space_group_name_H-M   'P 1'
#
loop_
_entity.id
_entity.type
_entity.pdbx_description
1 polymer ?
#
loop_
_entity_poly.entity_id
_entity_poly.type
_entity_poly.pdbx_seq_one_letter_code
_entity_poly.pdbx_strand_id
1 'polypeptide(L)'
;MSKYDGERFGTQLSETKAIKLYYIIFKLLSDEGLNNREAQYELGCSDKTIYRLIGSCKESLYMVYGDDIQIVYSRATNRYKLVINKSRFNLRNFPFLA
;
A
#
# COMPACT_ATOMS: atom_id res chain seq x y z
N MET A 1 -9.58 18.91 17.15
CA MET A 1 -9.89 18.66 16.97
C MET A 1 -10.32 18.51 17.14
N SER A 2 -10.25 18.24 16.98
CA SER A 2 -10.68 17.91 16.85
C SER A 2 -11.10 17.79 16.63
N LYS A 3 -10.88 18.17 16.35
CA LYS A 3 -11.34 17.92 15.90
C LYS A 3 -11.58 17.21 15.57
N TYR A 4 -11.12 16.93 15.56
CA TYR A 4 -11.37 16.00 15.10
C TYR A 4 -11.53 15.07 15.71
N ASP A 5 -11.61 15.03 16.10
CA ASP A 5 -11.95 14.17 16.53
C ASP A 5 -13.00 13.50 16.63
N GLY A 6 -13.53 13.50 16.91
CA GLY A 6 -14.54 12.50 17.11
C GLY A 6 -15.71 12.66 16.26
N GLU A 7 -16.05 13.81 15.99
CA GLU A 7 -17.30 14.04 15.35
C GLU A 7 -17.39 13.57 13.94
N ARG A 8 -16.29 13.29 13.38
CA ARG A 8 -16.38 12.81 12.03
C ARG A 8 -16.36 11.34 11.94
N PHE A 9 -16.61 10.68 13.02
CA PHE A 9 -16.46 9.27 13.00
C PHE A 9 -17.58 8.55 12.32
N GLY A 10 -18.68 9.21 12.02
CA GLY A 10 -19.72 8.58 11.25
C GLY A 10 -19.27 8.16 9.88
N THR A 11 -18.36 8.92 9.30
CA THR A 11 -17.87 8.60 7.98
C THR A 11 -16.55 7.91 8.02
N GLN A 12 -16.10 7.57 9.17
CA GLN A 12 -14.74 7.20 9.37
C GLN A 12 -14.34 5.85 8.94
N LEU A 13 -15.29 4.95 8.70
CA LEU A 13 -14.92 3.67 8.16
C LEU A 13 -14.21 3.84 6.83
N SER A 14 -14.74 4.72 5.96
CA SER A 14 -14.10 4.97 4.68
C SER A 14 -12.78 5.68 4.85
N GLU A 15 -12.76 6.69 5.70
CA GLU A 15 -11.52 7.43 5.93
C GLU A 15 -10.45 6.55 6.53
N THR A 16 -10.84 5.71 7.47
CA THR A 16 -9.88 4.81 8.10
C THR A 16 -9.31 3.82 7.10
N LYS A 17 -10.16 3.30 6.22
CA LYS A 17 -9.69 2.39 5.20
C LYS A 17 -8.74 3.10 4.24
N ALA A 18 -9.06 4.32 3.86
CA ALA A 18 -8.20 5.09 2.96
C ALA A 18 -6.84 5.33 3.59
N ILE A 19 -6.81 5.71 4.86
CA ILE A 19 -5.56 5.94 5.56
C ILE A 19 -4.73 4.67 5.60
N LYS A 20 -5.36 3.53 5.87
CA LYS A 20 -4.66 2.26 5.90
C LYS A 20 -4.09 1.92 4.53
N LEU A 21 -4.86 2.15 3.47
CA LEU A 21 -4.36 1.89 2.12
C LEU A 21 -3.19 2.80 1.78
N TYR A 22 -3.26 4.07 2.15
CA TYR A 22 -2.16 4.98 1.92
C TYR A 22 -0.91 4.55 2.67
N TYR A 23 -1.06 4.10 3.91
CA TYR A 23 0.06 3.59 4.67
C TYR A 23 0.72 2.42 3.92
N ILE A 24 -0.08 1.49 3.45
CA ILE A 24 0.43 0.33 2.72
C ILE A 24 1.21 0.78 1.48
N ILE A 25 0.61 1.67 0.70
CA ILE A 25 1.22 2.14 -0.53
C ILE A 25 2.54 2.84 -0.25
N PHE A 26 2.56 3.75 0.72
CA PHE A 26 3.77 4.50 1.02
C PHE A 26 4.87 3.60 1.54
N LYS A 27 4.53 2.60 2.33
CA LYS A 27 5.54 1.64 2.80
C LYS A 27 6.07 0.80 1.66
N LEU A 28 5.22 0.40 0.74
CA LEU A 28 5.66 -0.36 -0.43
C LEU A 28 6.61 0.44 -1.30
N LEU A 29 6.43 1.75 -1.34
CA LEU A 29 7.29 2.63 -2.12
C LEU A 29 8.59 2.98 -1.41
N SER A 30 8.65 2.75 -0.10
CA SER A 30 9.84 3.10 0.66
C SER A 30 10.96 2.08 0.43
N ASP A 31 12.18 2.48 0.76
CA ASP A 31 13.32 1.58 0.63
C ASP A 31 13.20 0.37 1.52
N GLU A 32 12.59 0.53 2.68
CA GLU A 32 12.43 -0.57 3.62
C GLU A 32 11.38 -1.58 3.18
N GLY A 33 10.36 -1.09 2.49
CA GLY A 33 9.24 -1.93 2.15
C GLY A 33 8.24 -2.07 3.29
N LEU A 34 7.27 -2.94 3.10
CA LEU A 34 6.18 -3.14 4.04
C LEU A 34 6.38 -4.44 4.82
N ASN A 35 6.37 -4.34 6.14
CA ASN A 35 6.39 -5.52 7.00
C ASN A 35 5.01 -5.71 7.62
N ASN A 36 4.47 -6.92 7.48
CA ASN A 36 3.11 -7.20 7.94
C ASN A 36 2.94 -6.94 9.44
N ARG A 37 3.88 -7.41 10.23
CA ARG A 37 3.77 -7.25 11.67
C ARG A 37 3.83 -5.80 12.11
N GLU A 38 4.74 -5.04 11.51
CA GLU A 38 4.83 -3.60 11.79
C GLU A 38 3.53 -2.91 11.40
N ALA A 39 2.99 -3.28 10.24
CA ALA A 39 1.75 -2.68 9.78
C ALA A 39 0.60 -2.98 10.72
N GLN A 40 0.51 -4.20 11.22
CA GLN A 40 -0.50 -4.56 12.20
C GLN A 40 -0.43 -3.66 13.42
N TYR A 41 0.78 -3.46 13.89
CA TYR A 41 0.97 -2.66 15.08
C TYR A 41 0.61 -1.19 14.82
N GLU A 42 1.13 -0.64 13.74
CA GLU A 42 0.93 0.78 13.46
C GLU A 42 -0.49 1.12 13.05
N LEU A 43 -1.15 0.21 12.37
CA LEU A 43 -2.52 0.44 11.93
C LEU A 43 -3.57 -0.11 12.89
N GLY A 44 -3.14 -0.85 13.89
CA GLY A 44 -4.07 -1.42 14.86
C GLY A 44 -5.05 -2.39 14.25
N CYS A 45 -4.60 -3.21 13.32
CA CYS A 45 -5.49 -4.16 12.68
C CYS A 45 -4.83 -5.53 12.56
N SER A 46 -5.62 -6.51 12.14
CA SER A 46 -5.18 -7.89 12.13
C SER A 46 -4.35 -8.21 10.90
N ASP A 47 -3.64 -9.30 10.99
CA ASP A 47 -2.91 -9.91 9.91
C ASP A 47 -3.77 -10.05 8.65
N LYS A 48 -4.99 -10.55 8.82
CA LYS A 48 -5.91 -10.75 7.72
C LYS A 48 -6.26 -9.45 7.02
N THR A 49 -6.45 -8.39 7.80
CA THR A 49 -6.75 -7.07 7.24
C THR A 49 -5.56 -6.57 6.42
N ILE A 50 -4.34 -6.77 6.91
CA ILE A 50 -3.16 -6.36 6.16
C ILE A 50 -3.08 -7.10 4.83
N TYR A 51 -3.32 -8.41 4.83
CA TYR A 51 -3.32 -9.18 3.58
C TYR A 51 -4.38 -8.71 2.59
N ARG A 52 -5.56 -8.35 3.09
CA ARG A 52 -6.61 -7.83 2.23
C ARG A 52 -6.21 -6.49 1.60
N LEU A 53 -5.57 -5.64 2.39
CA LEU A 53 -5.12 -4.35 1.89
C LEU A 53 -4.04 -4.52 0.82
N ILE A 54 -3.11 -5.42 1.05
CA ILE A 54 -2.09 -5.73 0.06
C ILE A 54 -2.74 -6.26 -1.21
N GLY A 55 -3.73 -7.15 -1.06
CA GLY A 55 -4.45 -7.68 -2.20
C GLY A 55 -5.15 -6.61 -3.01
N SER A 56 -5.77 -5.64 -2.33
CA SER A 56 -6.41 -4.53 -3.01
C SER A 56 -5.40 -3.71 -3.79
N CYS A 57 -4.22 -3.48 -3.22
CA CYS A 57 -3.16 -2.75 -3.92
C CYS A 57 -2.69 -3.52 -5.14
N LYS A 58 -2.51 -4.83 -5.02
CA LYS A 58 -2.11 -5.66 -6.14
C LYS A 58 -3.10 -5.56 -7.29
N GLU A 59 -4.37 -5.65 -6.95
CA GLU A 59 -5.43 -5.59 -7.93
C GLU A 59 -5.43 -4.26 -8.66
N SER A 60 -5.33 -3.17 -7.90
CA SER A 60 -5.32 -1.84 -8.48
C SER A 60 -4.13 -1.63 -9.40
N LEU A 61 -2.96 -2.09 -8.95
CA LEU A 61 -1.76 -1.96 -9.76
C LEU A 61 -1.88 -2.76 -11.05
N TYR A 62 -2.43 -3.95 -10.95
CA TYR A 62 -2.60 -4.78 -12.14
C TYR A 62 -3.57 -4.14 -13.13
N MET A 63 -4.65 -3.54 -12.63
CA MET A 63 -5.63 -2.90 -13.49
C MET A 63 -5.04 -1.71 -14.26
N VAL A 64 -4.12 -1.00 -13.64
CA VAL A 64 -3.55 0.19 -14.26
C VAL A 64 -2.30 -0.14 -15.08
N TYR A 65 -1.44 -0.99 -14.56
CA TYR A 65 -0.11 -1.21 -15.13
C TYR A 65 0.14 -2.63 -15.60
N GLY A 66 -0.81 -3.53 -15.42
CA GLY A 66 -0.61 -4.92 -15.78
C GLY A 66 0.55 -5.52 -15.00
N ASP A 67 1.43 -6.21 -15.68
CA ASP A 67 2.58 -6.86 -15.05
C ASP A 67 3.79 -5.96 -14.88
N ASP A 68 3.68 -4.72 -15.32
CA ASP A 68 4.84 -3.82 -15.29
C ASP A 68 5.23 -3.41 -13.87
N ILE A 69 4.27 -3.41 -12.96
CA ILE A 69 4.54 -3.11 -11.55
C ILE A 69 3.91 -4.20 -10.70
N GLN A 70 4.72 -4.79 -9.84
CA GLN A 70 4.26 -5.91 -9.01
C GLN A 70 4.67 -5.71 -7.56
N ILE A 71 3.91 -6.31 -6.65
CA ILE A 71 4.27 -6.35 -5.25
C ILE A 71 4.86 -7.73 -4.98
N VAL A 72 6.09 -7.77 -4.50
CA VAL A 72 6.82 -9.02 -4.28
C VAL A 72 7.20 -9.13 -2.81
N TYR A 73 7.03 -10.32 -2.27
CA TYR A 73 7.41 -10.61 -0.88
C TYR A 73 8.79 -11.26 -0.85
N SER A 74 9.65 -10.76 0.03
CA SER A 74 10.97 -11.34 0.24
C SER A 74 11.01 -12.08 1.57
N ARG A 75 11.27 -13.38 1.52
CA ARG A 75 11.41 -14.17 2.73
C ARG A 75 12.64 -13.76 3.53
N ALA A 76 13.68 -13.32 2.85
CA ALA A 76 14.92 -12.94 3.51
C ALA A 76 14.71 -11.76 4.45
N THR A 77 13.85 -10.83 4.08
CA THR A 77 13.63 -9.62 4.86
C THR A 77 12.28 -9.58 5.55
N ASN A 78 11.38 -10.50 5.21
CA ASN A 78 10.00 -10.48 5.66
C ASN A 78 9.29 -9.20 5.26
N ARG A 79 9.60 -8.71 4.05
CA ARG A 79 9.03 -7.45 3.59
C ARG A 79 8.48 -7.59 2.19
N TYR A 80 7.43 -6.79 1.93
CA TYR A 80 6.87 -6.65 0.61
C TYR A 80 7.44 -5.39 -0.01
N LYS A 81 7.71 -5.43 -1.30
CA LYS A 81 8.22 -4.26 -2.02
C LYS A 81 7.59 -4.17 -3.39
N LEU A 82 7.58 -2.95 -3.92
CA LEU A 82 7.19 -2.74 -5.30
C LEU A 82 8.37 -3.05 -6.20
N VAL A 83 8.09 -3.79 -7.26
CA VAL A 83 9.10 -4.12 -8.26
C VAL A 83 8.59 -3.62 -9.60
N ILE A 84 9.41 -2.84 -10.27
CA ILE A 84 9.07 -2.28 -11.58
C ILE A 84 9.86 -3.01 -12.64
N ASN A 85 9.17 -3.52 -13.65
CA ASN A 85 9.81 -4.21 -14.75
C ASN A 85 10.33 -3.17 -15.74
N LYS A 86 11.58 -2.78 -15.57
CA LYS A 86 12.15 -1.69 -16.34
C LYS A 86 12.25 -1.97 -17.83
N SER A 87 12.32 -3.22 -18.20
CA SER A 87 12.45 -3.56 -19.62
C SER A 87 11.17 -3.26 -20.39
N ARG A 88 10.04 -3.18 -19.70
CA ARG A 88 8.74 -2.92 -20.33
C ARG A 88 8.11 -1.61 -19.87
N PHE A 89 8.64 -1.01 -18.83
CA PHE A 89 8.06 0.16 -18.23
C PHE A 89 8.31 1.39 -19.11
N ASN A 90 7.24 2.12 -19.39
CA ASN A 90 7.35 3.34 -20.17
C ASN A 90 7.12 4.55 -19.28
N LEU A 91 8.20 5.29 -19.02
CA LEU A 91 8.14 6.44 -18.12
C LEU A 91 7.22 7.55 -18.62
N ARG A 92 6.90 7.55 -19.89
CA ARG A 92 5.96 8.55 -20.42
C ARG A 92 4.60 8.43 -19.81
N ASN A 93 4.25 7.24 -19.32
CA ASN A 93 2.98 7.02 -18.66
C ASN A 93 3.01 7.52 -17.22
N PHE A 94 4.17 7.95 -16.76
CA PHE A 94 4.37 8.38 -15.36
C PHE A 94 5.16 9.67 -15.35
N PRO A 95 4.61 10.75 -15.85
CA PRO A 95 5.40 12.00 -15.96
C PRO A 95 5.91 12.50 -14.61
N PHE A 96 5.23 12.17 -13.53
CA PHE A 96 5.68 12.60 -12.22
C PHE A 96 6.88 11.82 -11.71
N LEU A 97 7.29 10.76 -12.41
CA LEU A 97 8.46 10.00 -12.04
C LEU A 97 9.72 10.42 -12.83
N ALA A 98 9.52 11.19 -13.85
CA ALA A 98 10.63 11.57 -14.74
C ALA A 98 11.54 12.67 -14.15
#